data_8c96f7d80ea56705202e1ac0ac959fe6
#
_entry.id   8c96f7d80ea56705202e1ac0ac959fe6
#
_cell.length_a   1.000
_cell.length_b   1.000
_cell.length_c   1.000
_cell.angle_alpha   90.00
_cell.angle_beta   90.00
_cell.angle_gamma   90.00
#
_symmetry.space_group_name_H-M   'P 1'
#
loop_
_entity.id
_entity.type
_entity.pdbx_description
1 polymer ?
#
loop_
_entity_poly.entity_id
_entity_poly.type
_entity_poly.pdbx_seq_one_letter_code
_entity_poly.pdbx_strand_id
1 'polypeptide(L)'
;AYKSPENNYALWLINPEGATFLAKPGEEILPAKPGDPGVGEADGKGIPTTIEGYTRLNTLLAASDKNLPNIKFGIEGIQSIQIRSPSEAAELAIRYVYDEERDAMIDQANGNVYFNVDGTFSTVDGRTLSPGFRTVIGFDNFVRFATSPALRGPLVRIMIWNFIFPL
;
A
#
# COMPACT_ATOMS: atom_id res chain seq x y z
N ALA A 1 13.25 11.84 13.75
CA ALA A 1 12.31 12.72 13.08
C ALA A 1 12.49 14.16 13.55
N TYR A 2 12.20 15.11 12.69
CA TYR A 2 12.28 16.54 12.90
C TYR A 2 10.98 17.19 12.44
N LYS A 3 10.62 18.32 13.05
CA LYS A 3 9.37 19.03 12.76
C LYS A 3 9.64 20.52 12.66
N SER A 4 9.09 21.17 11.65
CA SER A 4 9.15 22.62 11.49
C SER A 4 8.03 23.32 12.28
N PRO A 5 8.10 24.61 12.54
CA PRO A 5 7.01 25.39 13.12
C PRO A 5 5.71 25.36 12.29
N GLU A 6 5.83 25.13 11.00
CA GLU A 6 4.72 25.04 10.03
C GLU A 6 4.11 23.63 9.93
N ASN A 7 4.47 22.70 10.86
CA ASN A 7 4.07 21.30 10.85
C ASN A 7 4.58 20.47 9.65
N ASN A 8 5.64 20.90 8.98
CA ASN A 8 6.34 20.05 8.02
C ASN A 8 7.28 19.11 8.77
N TYR A 9 7.59 17.97 8.16
CA TYR A 9 8.41 16.94 8.78
C TYR A 9 9.62 16.62 7.91
N ALA A 10 10.72 16.22 8.59
CA ALA A 10 11.90 15.66 7.96
C ALA A 10 12.39 14.44 8.72
N LEU A 11 12.95 13.46 8.01
CA LEU A 11 13.55 12.27 8.60
C LEU A 11 15.05 12.25 8.35
N TRP A 12 15.80 11.95 9.37
CA TRP A 12 17.17 11.48 9.26
C TRP A 12 17.16 9.97 9.29
N LEU A 13 17.69 9.36 8.24
CA LEU A 13 17.70 7.92 8.04
C LEU A 13 19.14 7.42 8.09
N ILE A 14 19.33 6.26 8.67
CA ILE A 14 20.61 5.54 8.69
C ILE A 14 20.30 4.14 8.18
N ASN A 15 20.92 3.74 7.07
CA ASN A 15 20.75 2.39 6.54
C ASN A 15 21.58 1.38 7.34
N PRO A 16 21.37 0.06 7.16
CA PRO A 16 22.15 -0.97 7.85
C PRO A 16 23.67 -0.92 7.58
N GLU A 17 24.07 -0.28 6.48
CA GLU A 17 25.47 -0.12 6.07
C GLU A 17 26.10 1.14 6.68
N GLY A 18 25.31 1.94 7.42
CA GLY A 18 25.76 3.17 8.10
C GLY A 18 25.71 4.42 7.21
N ALA A 19 25.22 4.34 5.97
CA ALA A 19 25.00 5.52 5.15
C ALA A 19 23.80 6.32 5.64
N THR A 20 23.90 7.65 5.56
CA THR A 20 22.92 8.58 6.12
C THR A 20 22.22 9.37 5.00
N PHE A 21 20.92 9.60 5.20
CA PHE A 21 20.07 10.28 4.23
C PHE A 21 19.10 11.23 4.94
N LEU A 22 18.76 12.30 4.23
CA LEU A 22 17.68 13.22 4.61
C LEU A 22 16.48 13.01 3.68
N ALA A 23 15.34 12.76 4.29
CA ALA A 23 14.08 12.55 3.57
C ALA A 23 13.04 13.57 4.02
N LYS A 24 12.37 14.19 3.05
CA LYS A 24 11.23 15.09 3.26
C LYS A 24 10.06 14.63 2.40
N PRO A 25 8.82 14.93 2.79
CA PRO A 25 7.64 14.60 1.99
C PRO A 25 7.66 15.29 0.63
N GLY A 26 7.47 14.52 -0.45
CA GLY A 26 7.42 15.04 -1.81
C GLY A 26 8.76 15.45 -2.43
N GLU A 27 9.87 15.30 -1.71
CA GLU A 27 11.22 15.56 -2.20
C GLU A 27 12.00 14.25 -2.37
N GLU A 28 13.02 14.26 -3.23
CA GLU A 28 13.93 13.13 -3.37
C GLU A 28 14.69 12.85 -2.07
N ILE A 29 14.94 11.59 -1.76
CA ILE A 29 15.72 11.19 -0.60
C ILE A 29 17.20 11.40 -0.94
N LEU A 30 17.82 12.37 -0.30
CA LEU A 30 19.20 12.76 -0.59
C LEU A 30 20.18 12.18 0.42
N PRO A 31 21.33 11.67 -0.03
CA PRO A 31 22.42 11.38 0.88
C PRO A 31 22.86 12.65 1.59
N ALA A 32 22.99 12.60 2.90
CA ALA A 32 23.39 13.75 3.71
C ALA A 32 24.27 13.29 4.87
N LYS A 33 25.18 14.15 5.27
CA LYS A 33 26.07 13.90 6.42
C LYS A 33 25.90 14.98 7.49
N PRO A 34 26.12 14.66 8.77
CA PRO A 34 26.24 15.70 9.78
C PRO A 34 27.35 16.69 9.41
N GLY A 35 27.04 17.97 9.57
CA GLY A 35 27.95 19.05 9.16
C GLY A 35 27.79 19.53 7.71
N ASP A 36 26.96 18.88 6.90
CA ASP A 36 26.60 19.41 5.57
C ASP A 36 25.80 20.72 5.68
N PRO A 37 25.77 21.58 4.64
CA PRO A 37 24.98 22.80 4.65
C PRO A 37 23.52 22.52 5.03
N GLY A 38 23.03 23.20 6.08
CA GLY A 38 21.70 23.01 6.63
C GLY A 38 21.53 21.80 7.57
N VAL A 39 22.60 21.04 7.82
CA VAL A 39 22.59 19.89 8.76
C VAL A 39 23.58 20.16 9.89
N GLY A 40 23.08 20.16 11.11
CA GLY A 40 23.93 20.38 12.31
C GLY A 40 24.88 19.22 12.61
N GLU A 41 25.73 19.43 13.60
CA GLU A 41 26.65 18.40 14.09
C GLU A 41 25.92 17.18 14.67
N ALA A 42 26.56 16.04 14.54
CA ALA A 42 26.04 14.79 15.07
C ALA A 42 26.13 14.71 16.61
N ASP A 43 25.12 14.10 17.20
CA ASP A 43 25.21 13.63 18.59
C ASP A 43 26.06 12.35 18.69
N GLY A 44 26.22 11.82 19.92
CA GLY A 44 26.96 10.57 20.15
C GLY A 44 26.38 9.31 19.46
N LYS A 45 25.24 9.45 18.79
CA LYS A 45 24.56 8.38 17.99
C LYS A 45 24.63 8.62 16.49
N GLY A 46 25.38 9.62 16.04
CA GLY A 46 25.48 9.97 14.62
C GLY A 46 24.23 10.66 14.04
N ILE A 47 23.36 11.18 14.92
CA ILE A 47 22.11 11.85 14.50
C ILE A 47 22.31 13.37 14.64
N PRO A 48 22.04 14.19 13.60
CA PRO A 48 22.17 15.63 13.67
C PRO A 48 21.34 16.22 14.82
N THR A 49 21.91 17.20 15.51
CA THR A 49 21.21 17.91 16.57
C THR A 49 20.14 18.85 16.02
N THR A 50 20.39 19.41 14.84
CA THR A 50 19.47 20.33 14.14
C THR A 50 19.47 20.07 12.64
N ILE A 51 18.38 20.40 11.98
CA ILE A 51 18.26 20.52 10.52
C ILE A 51 17.68 21.90 10.27
N GLU A 52 18.18 22.63 9.29
CA GLU A 52 17.72 23.99 9.01
C GLU A 52 16.21 24.05 8.81
N GLY A 53 15.55 24.93 9.57
CA GLY A 53 14.09 25.06 9.58
C GLY A 53 13.32 23.99 10.37
N TYR A 54 14.01 23.01 11.00
CA TYR A 54 13.38 21.93 11.72
C TYR A 54 13.99 21.73 13.12
N THR A 55 13.13 21.39 14.06
CA THR A 55 13.50 21.00 15.44
C THR A 55 13.40 19.49 15.60
N ARG A 56 14.41 18.89 16.19
CA ARG A 56 14.42 17.44 16.48
C ARG A 56 13.33 17.07 17.48
N LEU A 57 12.51 16.09 17.12
CA LEU A 57 11.54 15.49 18.03
C LEU A 57 12.25 14.49 18.94
N ASN A 58 11.98 14.55 20.23
CA ASN A 58 12.38 13.47 21.11
C ASN A 58 11.49 12.23 20.88
N THR A 59 11.93 11.06 21.37
CA THR A 59 11.24 9.78 21.13
C THR A 59 9.78 9.79 21.61
N LEU A 60 9.49 10.47 22.72
CA LEU A 60 8.13 10.57 23.27
C LEU A 60 7.24 11.45 22.40
N LEU A 61 7.74 12.59 21.95
CA LEU A 61 7.00 13.49 21.06
C LEU A 61 6.77 12.83 19.69
N ALA A 62 7.76 12.14 19.14
CA ALA A 62 7.62 11.40 17.89
C ALA A 62 6.60 10.27 18.02
N ALA A 63 6.58 9.52 19.14
CA ALA A 63 5.62 8.45 19.37
C ALA A 63 4.19 8.94 19.61
N SER A 64 4.02 10.15 20.16
CA SER A 64 2.71 10.76 20.43
C SER A 64 2.13 11.51 19.24
N ASP A 65 2.92 11.81 18.23
CA ASP A 65 2.47 12.53 17.03
C ASP A 65 1.69 11.58 16.10
N LYS A 66 0.37 11.73 16.08
CA LYS A 66 -0.55 10.90 15.28
C LYS A 66 -0.39 11.08 13.77
N ASN A 67 0.20 12.19 13.33
CA ASN A 67 0.39 12.47 11.91
C ASN A 67 1.64 11.79 11.35
N LEU A 68 2.68 11.72 12.17
CA LEU A 68 4.00 11.24 11.75
C LEU A 68 3.99 9.82 11.11
N PRO A 69 3.26 8.83 11.63
CA PRO A 69 3.18 7.49 11.02
C PRO A 69 2.45 7.46 9.66
N ASN A 70 1.64 8.49 9.36
CA ASN A 70 0.85 8.54 8.12
C ASN A 70 1.57 9.31 7.00
N ILE A 71 2.71 9.93 7.30
CA ILE A 71 3.46 10.73 6.34
C ILE A 71 4.36 9.81 5.51
N LYS A 72 4.31 9.99 4.20
CA LYS A 72 5.23 9.38 3.24
C LYS A 72 6.36 10.36 2.97
N PHE A 73 7.58 9.94 3.22
CA PHE A 73 8.80 10.71 2.95
C PHE A 73 9.40 10.21 1.65
N GLY A 74 9.90 11.12 0.82
CA GLY A 74 10.34 10.80 -0.54
C GLY A 74 9.26 11.08 -1.58
N ILE A 75 9.49 10.65 -2.81
CA ILE A 75 8.57 10.80 -3.94
C ILE A 75 7.69 9.57 -4.04
N GLU A 76 6.37 9.76 -3.94
CA GLU A 76 5.40 8.67 -4.07
C GLU A 76 5.49 8.00 -5.45
N GLY A 77 5.57 6.67 -5.46
CA GLY A 77 5.68 5.88 -6.69
C GLY A 77 7.11 5.66 -7.22
N ILE A 78 8.09 6.42 -6.72
CA ILE A 78 9.52 6.22 -7.07
C ILE A 78 10.25 5.61 -5.90
N GLN A 79 10.37 6.37 -4.82
CA GLN A 79 10.97 5.92 -3.57
C GLN A 79 10.28 6.65 -2.43
N SER A 80 9.57 5.93 -1.60
CA SER A 80 8.94 6.51 -0.43
C SER A 80 9.17 5.67 0.81
N ILE A 81 9.34 6.36 1.93
CA ILE A 81 9.63 5.76 3.24
C ILE A 81 8.55 6.19 4.22
N GLN A 82 8.11 5.27 5.04
CA GLN A 82 7.15 5.52 6.11
C GLN A 82 7.69 5.02 7.45
N ILE A 83 7.42 5.77 8.51
CA ILE A 83 7.81 5.40 9.87
C ILE A 83 6.92 4.24 10.35
N ARG A 84 7.55 3.17 10.83
CA ARG A 84 6.89 2.03 11.47
C ARG A 84 6.94 2.07 12.98
N SER A 85 8.04 2.60 13.51
CA SER A 85 8.26 2.77 14.95
C SER A 85 9.12 4.02 15.21
N PRO A 86 9.27 4.48 16.44
CA PRO A 86 10.11 5.64 16.77
C PRO A 86 11.58 5.53 16.33
N SER A 87 12.05 4.32 16.06
CA SER A 87 13.44 4.03 15.66
C SER A 87 13.56 3.36 14.30
N GLU A 88 12.43 3.04 13.65
CA GLU A 88 12.40 2.30 12.39
C GLU A 88 11.54 2.97 11.34
N ALA A 89 12.07 3.06 10.14
CA ALA A 89 11.33 3.45 8.96
C ALA A 89 11.52 2.36 7.88
N ALA A 90 10.51 2.14 7.09
CA ALA A 90 10.54 1.15 6.02
C ALA A 90 10.22 1.80 4.69
N GLU A 91 10.90 1.36 3.64
CA GLU A 91 10.59 1.73 2.29
C GLU A 91 9.24 1.13 1.88
N LEU A 92 8.40 1.95 1.27
CA LEU A 92 7.12 1.55 0.69
C LEU A 92 7.38 1.07 -0.73
N ALA A 93 7.76 -0.18 -0.89
CA ALA A 93 7.82 -0.80 -2.21
C ALA A 93 6.42 -1.16 -2.69
N ILE A 94 6.11 -0.83 -3.95
CA ILE A 94 4.90 -1.32 -4.61
C ILE A 94 5.08 -2.82 -4.81
N ARG A 95 4.36 -3.61 -4.02
CA ARG A 95 4.46 -5.07 -4.09
C ARG A 95 3.70 -5.63 -5.29
N TYR A 96 2.53 -5.09 -5.57
CA TYR A 96 1.65 -5.59 -6.63
C TYR A 96 1.49 -4.54 -7.72
N VAL A 97 1.77 -4.90 -8.96
CA VAL A 97 1.56 -4.06 -10.15
C VAL A 97 0.52 -4.71 -11.02
N TYR A 98 -0.46 -3.91 -11.48
CA TYR A 98 -1.49 -4.38 -12.38
C TYR A 98 -1.00 -4.32 -13.82
N ASP A 99 -1.14 -5.43 -14.52
CA ASP A 99 -0.85 -5.60 -15.94
C ASP A 99 -2.19 -5.60 -16.70
N GLU A 100 -2.47 -4.51 -17.41
CA GLU A 100 -3.72 -4.31 -18.14
C GLU A 100 -3.87 -5.30 -19.32
N GLU A 101 -2.76 -5.67 -19.98
CA GLU A 101 -2.81 -6.57 -21.12
C GLU A 101 -3.24 -7.99 -20.73
N ARG A 102 -2.86 -8.41 -19.53
CA ARG A 102 -3.15 -9.75 -18.99
C ARG A 102 -4.33 -9.78 -18.02
N ASP A 103 -4.90 -8.60 -17.69
CA ASP A 103 -5.87 -8.46 -16.59
C ASP A 103 -5.40 -9.19 -15.33
N ALA A 104 -4.15 -8.91 -14.92
CA ALA A 104 -3.48 -9.65 -13.87
C ALA A 104 -2.70 -8.74 -12.93
N MET A 105 -2.57 -9.14 -11.66
CA MET A 105 -1.67 -8.52 -10.68
C MET A 105 -0.36 -9.30 -10.60
N ILE A 106 0.77 -8.62 -10.72
CA ILE A 106 2.11 -9.21 -10.61
C ILE A 106 2.69 -8.86 -9.24
N ASP A 107 3.03 -9.87 -8.45
CA ASP A 107 3.76 -9.70 -7.19
C ASP A 107 5.25 -9.47 -7.48
N GLN A 108 5.74 -8.26 -7.29
CA GLN A 108 7.11 -7.86 -7.55
C GLN A 108 8.13 -8.55 -6.62
N ALA A 109 7.68 -9.10 -5.49
CA ALA A 109 8.56 -9.76 -4.54
C ALA A 109 8.94 -11.20 -4.95
N ASN A 110 8.06 -11.90 -5.67
CA ASN A 110 8.26 -13.31 -6.01
C ASN A 110 7.92 -13.67 -7.47
N GLY A 111 7.45 -12.68 -8.27
CA GLY A 111 7.08 -12.87 -9.66
C GLY A 111 5.77 -13.64 -9.89
N ASN A 112 5.00 -13.93 -8.85
CA ASN A 112 3.71 -14.61 -9.01
C ASN A 112 2.71 -13.71 -9.77
N VAL A 113 1.98 -14.34 -10.68
CA VAL A 113 0.92 -13.68 -11.47
C VAL A 113 -0.43 -14.15 -10.95
N TYR A 114 -1.28 -13.20 -10.62
CA TYR A 114 -2.65 -13.42 -10.14
C TYR A 114 -3.62 -12.93 -11.19
N PHE A 115 -4.35 -13.82 -11.80
CA PHE A 115 -5.34 -13.53 -12.83
C PHE A 115 -6.69 -13.17 -12.23
N ASN A 116 -7.44 -12.31 -12.89
CA ASN A 116 -8.79 -11.97 -12.49
C ASN A 116 -9.73 -13.17 -12.71
N VAL A 117 -10.28 -13.69 -11.61
CA VAL A 117 -11.27 -14.77 -11.61
C VAL A 117 -12.48 -14.30 -10.79
N ASP A 118 -13.57 -13.98 -11.47
CA ASP A 118 -14.85 -13.60 -10.86
C ASP A 118 -14.74 -12.49 -9.78
N GLY A 119 -13.88 -11.46 -10.01
CA GLY A 119 -13.70 -10.33 -9.09
C GLY A 119 -12.68 -10.59 -7.98
N THR A 120 -11.87 -11.62 -8.11
CA THR A 120 -10.76 -11.91 -7.21
C THR A 120 -9.51 -12.23 -8.02
N PHE A 121 -8.39 -11.66 -7.67
CA PHE A 121 -7.12 -12.03 -8.26
C PHE A 121 -6.59 -13.32 -7.67
N SER A 122 -6.41 -14.36 -8.50
CA SER A 122 -6.02 -15.70 -8.07
C SER A 122 -4.87 -16.25 -8.91
N THR A 123 -3.95 -16.98 -8.26
CA THR A 123 -2.94 -17.78 -8.98
C THR A 123 -3.55 -19.08 -9.50
N VAL A 124 -2.85 -19.73 -10.43
CA VAL A 124 -3.22 -21.07 -10.92
C VAL A 124 -3.31 -22.09 -9.77
N ASP A 125 -2.51 -21.93 -8.72
CA ASP A 125 -2.49 -22.79 -7.53
C ASP A 125 -3.63 -22.50 -6.54
N GLY A 126 -4.53 -21.56 -6.85
CA GLY A 126 -5.67 -21.20 -6.01
C GLY A 126 -5.38 -20.22 -4.86
N ARG A 127 -4.21 -19.59 -4.83
CA ARG A 127 -3.94 -18.49 -3.86
C ARG A 127 -4.66 -17.24 -4.33
N THR A 128 -5.32 -16.55 -3.42
CA THR A 128 -6.11 -15.35 -3.74
C THR A 128 -5.55 -14.11 -3.07
N LEU A 129 -5.69 -12.97 -3.74
CA LEU A 129 -5.46 -11.66 -3.14
C LEU A 129 -6.76 -11.15 -2.50
N SER A 130 -6.64 -10.63 -1.28
CA SER A 130 -7.74 -10.01 -0.55
C SER A 130 -7.44 -8.52 -0.31
N PRO A 131 -8.44 -7.64 -0.39
CA PRO A 131 -9.84 -7.90 -0.72
C PRO A 131 -10.05 -8.16 -2.21
N GLY A 132 -11.14 -8.87 -2.57
CA GLY A 132 -11.63 -8.93 -3.94
C GLY A 132 -12.21 -7.58 -4.40
N PHE A 133 -12.58 -7.47 -5.65
CA PHE A 133 -13.15 -6.25 -6.23
C PHE A 133 -14.50 -6.53 -6.90
N ARG A 134 -15.26 -5.45 -7.15
CA ARG A 134 -16.54 -5.58 -7.85
C ARG A 134 -16.29 -5.77 -9.34
N THR A 135 -16.88 -6.83 -9.90
CA THR A 135 -16.92 -7.06 -11.33
C THR A 135 -18.36 -7.01 -11.85
N VAL A 136 -18.53 -6.56 -13.07
CA VAL A 136 -19.84 -6.57 -13.73
C VAL A 136 -19.99 -7.89 -14.45
N ILE A 137 -20.79 -8.79 -13.89
CA ILE A 137 -21.04 -10.14 -14.44
C ILE A 137 -22.23 -10.19 -15.38
N GLY A 138 -22.89 -9.06 -15.65
CA GLY A 138 -24.00 -8.95 -16.61
C GLY A 138 -25.05 -10.03 -16.40
N PHE A 139 -25.34 -10.79 -17.47
CA PHE A 139 -26.31 -11.89 -17.47
C PHE A 139 -25.74 -13.25 -17.09
N ASP A 140 -24.46 -13.37 -16.76
CA ASP A 140 -23.79 -14.65 -16.49
C ASP A 140 -24.43 -15.42 -15.36
N ASN A 141 -24.91 -14.75 -14.32
CA ASN A 141 -25.65 -15.40 -13.23
C ASN A 141 -26.96 -16.03 -13.73
N PHE A 142 -27.65 -15.37 -14.64
CA PHE A 142 -28.89 -15.92 -15.20
C PHE A 142 -28.59 -17.13 -16.11
N VAL A 143 -27.51 -17.06 -16.90
CA VAL A 143 -27.06 -18.17 -17.73
C VAL A 143 -26.65 -19.35 -16.85
N ARG A 144 -25.80 -19.13 -15.83
CA ARG A 144 -25.38 -20.15 -14.86
C ARG A 144 -26.58 -20.78 -14.17
N PHE A 145 -27.57 -19.97 -13.76
CA PHE A 145 -28.77 -20.44 -13.13
C PHE A 145 -29.62 -21.30 -14.07
N ALA A 146 -29.85 -20.87 -15.32
CA ALA A 146 -30.65 -21.58 -16.30
C ALA A 146 -29.96 -22.86 -16.80
N THR A 147 -28.64 -22.92 -16.83
CA THR A 147 -27.85 -24.08 -17.28
C THR A 147 -27.49 -25.05 -16.16
N SER A 148 -27.62 -24.67 -14.89
CA SER A 148 -27.31 -25.52 -13.75
C SER A 148 -28.28 -26.72 -13.67
N PRO A 149 -27.78 -27.98 -13.73
CA PRO A 149 -28.63 -29.15 -13.65
C PRO A 149 -29.44 -29.24 -12.35
N ALA A 150 -28.88 -28.74 -11.25
CA ALA A 150 -29.53 -28.75 -9.94
C ALA A 150 -30.67 -27.74 -9.81
N LEU A 151 -30.60 -26.62 -10.52
CA LEU A 151 -31.58 -25.52 -10.40
C LEU A 151 -32.61 -25.52 -11.51
N ARG A 152 -32.25 -26.02 -12.70
CA ARG A 152 -33.11 -26.01 -13.89
C ARG A 152 -34.44 -26.74 -13.67
N GLY A 153 -34.44 -27.90 -13.06
CA GLY A 153 -35.66 -28.70 -12.80
C GLY A 153 -36.65 -28.00 -11.86
N PRO A 154 -36.22 -27.60 -10.65
CA PRO A 154 -37.05 -26.84 -9.70
C PRO A 154 -37.53 -25.50 -10.29
N LEU A 155 -36.67 -24.76 -11.01
CA LEU A 155 -37.03 -23.48 -11.63
C LEU A 155 -38.17 -23.63 -12.64
N VAL A 156 -38.04 -24.58 -13.58
CA VAL A 156 -39.07 -24.81 -14.61
C VAL A 156 -40.39 -25.19 -13.94
N ARG A 157 -40.37 -26.03 -12.89
CA ARG A 157 -41.57 -26.40 -12.16
C ARG A 157 -42.25 -25.19 -11.49
N ILE A 158 -41.44 -24.31 -10.83
CA ILE A 158 -41.97 -23.09 -10.20
C ILE A 158 -42.53 -22.14 -11.26
N MET A 159 -41.85 -21.96 -12.39
CA MET A 159 -42.39 -21.15 -13.49
C MET A 159 -43.72 -21.67 -14.00
N ILE A 160 -43.84 -22.96 -14.28
CA ILE A 160 -45.10 -23.61 -14.75
C ILE A 160 -46.22 -23.36 -13.75
N TRP A 161 -45.96 -23.57 -12.43
CA TRP A 161 -46.95 -23.30 -11.40
C TRP A 161 -47.40 -21.82 -11.36
N ASN A 162 -46.46 -20.87 -11.47
CA ASN A 162 -46.79 -19.44 -11.49
C ASN A 162 -47.60 -19.01 -12.74
N PHE A 163 -47.52 -19.74 -13.83
CA PHE A 163 -48.35 -19.46 -15.02
C PHE A 163 -49.70 -20.18 -14.98
N ILE A 164 -49.78 -21.35 -14.40
CA ILE A 164 -51.03 -22.16 -14.37
C ILE A 164 -51.99 -21.67 -13.27
N PHE A 165 -51.47 -21.28 -12.12
CA PHE A 165 -52.31 -20.91 -10.96
C PHE A 165 -53.10 -19.60 -11.09
N PRO A 166 -52.62 -18.55 -11.82
CA PRO A 166 -53.39 -17.32 -12.00
C PRO A 166 -54.42 -17.37 -13.15
N LEU A 167 -54.43 -18.44 -13.97
CA LEU A 167 -55.37 -18.69 -15.03
C LEU A 167 -56.55 -19.55 -14.57
#